data_690e7fbe601dbbda8a9e5d49d09133d2
#
_entry.id   690e7fbe601dbbda8a9e5d49d09133d2
#
_cell.length_a   1.000
_cell.length_b   1.000
_cell.length_c   1.000
_cell.angle_alpha   90.00
_cell.angle_beta   90.00
_cell.angle_gamma   90.00
#
_symmetry.space_group_name_H-M   'P 1'
#
loop_
_entity.id
_entity.type
_entity.pdbx_description
1 polymer ?
#
loop_
_entity_poly.entity_id
_entity_poly.type
_entity_poly.pdbx_seq_one_letter_code
_entity_poly.pdbx_strand_id
1 'polypeptide(L)'
;MRFIALLSLGLSFGLSALSSAVWAGSDQQLRSQLAEEVNAVAADVISWRRDIHEHPELSNREFRTSRLVADHLKSLGMEVQTGVAHTGVVGILRGGKPGPVLALRADMDGLPVVEKTGLAYASTQLGEYEGREVGVMHACGHDNHVAILMGAAQALAAVREDLPGTVKFIFQPAEEGPPRGEDGGAKMMIAEGALKNPDVDAVIGLHISQGSAVGTATYRSKGFMASAQRFDIEIKGSQTHGARPWAGVDPIVVGAQIVNALQTIVSRQIDITQHPVVVTVGNFQAGVRNNIVPETASMSGTIRTFDPNIRLAVHEKIRRIVSNIAES
;
A
#
# COMPACT_ATOMS: atom_id res chain seq x y z
N MET A 1 64.42 -14.95 -39.87
CA MET A 1 63.02 -15.37 -39.64
C MET A 1 62.63 -15.03 -38.20
N ARG A 2 61.83 -14.04 -38.02
CA ARG A 2 61.01 -13.67 -36.85
C ARG A 2 60.74 -12.15 -36.87
N PHE A 3 59.71 -11.73 -37.58
CA PHE A 3 59.02 -10.48 -37.35
C PHE A 3 57.65 -10.67 -38.00
N ILE A 4 56.60 -10.78 -37.18
CA ILE A 4 55.19 -10.46 -37.39
C ILE A 4 54.42 -11.00 -36.17
N ALA A 5 54.16 -10.18 -35.18
CA ALA A 5 53.08 -10.32 -34.21
C ALA A 5 53.10 -9.14 -33.24
N LEU A 6 52.62 -7.98 -33.63
CA LEU A 6 52.31 -6.87 -32.70
C LEU A 6 51.51 -5.79 -33.47
N LEU A 7 50.28 -6.11 -33.84
CA LEU A 7 49.34 -5.06 -34.35
C LEU A 7 47.86 -5.47 -34.29
N SER A 8 47.41 -6.13 -33.20
CA SER A 8 45.97 -6.46 -33.05
C SER A 8 45.36 -6.21 -31.68
N LEU A 9 46.06 -5.53 -30.76
CA LEU A 9 45.53 -5.24 -29.42
C LEU A 9 45.06 -3.79 -29.22
N GLY A 10 45.22 -2.90 -30.18
CA GLY A 10 44.90 -1.47 -30.02
C GLY A 10 43.46 -1.05 -30.36
N LEU A 11 42.72 -1.87 -31.16
CA LEU A 11 41.38 -1.44 -31.66
C LEU A 11 40.22 -1.90 -30.76
N SER A 12 40.38 -2.92 -29.92
CA SER A 12 39.26 -3.44 -29.07
C SER A 12 38.99 -2.61 -27.81
N PHE A 13 39.99 -1.91 -27.30
CA PHE A 13 39.83 -1.04 -26.13
C PHE A 13 39.21 0.32 -26.45
N GLY A 14 39.36 0.82 -27.67
CA GLY A 14 38.79 2.10 -28.07
C GLY A 14 37.30 2.09 -28.33
N LEU A 15 36.75 0.97 -28.84
CA LEU A 15 35.32 0.85 -29.10
C LEU A 15 34.48 0.67 -27.80
N SER A 16 35.01 -0.05 -26.83
CA SER A 16 34.31 -0.23 -25.54
C SER A 16 34.29 1.03 -24.67
N ALA A 17 35.31 1.87 -24.71
CA ALA A 17 35.36 3.13 -24.03
C ALA A 17 34.46 4.21 -24.69
N LEU A 18 34.38 4.21 -26.02
CA LEU A 18 33.47 5.09 -26.76
C LEU A 18 32.00 4.73 -26.55
N SER A 19 31.65 3.43 -26.47
CA SER A 19 30.28 3.01 -26.20
C SER A 19 29.83 3.39 -24.78
N SER A 20 30.66 3.18 -23.77
CA SER A 20 30.31 3.57 -22.38
C SER A 20 30.18 5.09 -22.19
N ALA A 21 30.99 5.89 -22.88
CA ALA A 21 30.89 7.35 -22.82
C ALA A 21 29.63 7.89 -23.55
N VAL A 22 29.24 7.26 -24.65
CA VAL A 22 28.00 7.61 -25.40
C VAL A 22 26.76 7.24 -24.57
N TRP A 23 26.76 6.10 -23.89
CA TRP A 23 25.66 5.70 -23.00
C TRP A 23 25.55 6.65 -21.79
N ALA A 24 26.66 7.01 -21.17
CA ALA A 24 26.67 7.97 -20.05
C ALA A 24 26.18 9.35 -20.45
N GLY A 25 26.48 9.80 -21.66
CA GLY A 25 26.02 11.09 -22.23
C GLY A 25 24.50 11.10 -22.50
N SER A 26 23.97 10.02 -23.06
CA SER A 26 22.53 9.90 -23.33
C SER A 26 21.69 9.85 -22.08
N ASP A 27 22.18 9.16 -21.04
CA ASP A 27 21.52 9.12 -19.73
C ASP A 27 21.49 10.47 -19.03
N GLN A 28 22.56 11.24 -19.12
CA GLN A 28 22.63 12.57 -18.56
C GLN A 28 21.67 13.55 -19.26
N GLN A 29 21.57 13.45 -20.58
CA GLN A 29 20.65 14.28 -21.37
C GLN A 29 19.19 13.96 -21.02
N LEU A 30 18.81 12.67 -20.96
CA LEU A 30 17.47 12.23 -20.57
C LEU A 30 17.11 12.71 -19.15
N ARG A 31 18.04 12.62 -18.21
CA ARG A 31 17.84 13.13 -16.83
C ARG A 31 17.60 14.64 -16.81
N SER A 32 18.32 15.41 -17.61
CA SER A 32 18.13 16.87 -17.70
C SER A 32 16.76 17.22 -18.27
N GLN A 33 16.37 16.56 -19.36
CA GLN A 33 15.04 16.73 -19.97
C GLN A 33 13.92 16.37 -18.99
N LEU A 34 14.02 15.23 -18.30
CA LEU A 34 13.05 14.84 -17.27
C LEU A 34 12.95 15.86 -16.14
N ALA A 35 14.08 16.45 -15.71
CA ALA A 35 14.05 17.48 -14.69
C ALA A 35 13.31 18.75 -15.13
N GLU A 36 13.45 19.13 -16.40
CA GLU A 36 12.71 20.25 -17.01
C GLU A 36 11.22 19.96 -17.07
N GLU A 37 10.82 18.76 -17.54
CA GLU A 37 9.42 18.35 -17.62
C GLU A 37 8.75 18.24 -16.25
N VAL A 38 9.46 17.72 -15.23
CA VAL A 38 8.99 17.67 -13.85
C VAL A 38 8.75 19.07 -13.30
N ASN A 39 9.66 20.02 -13.57
CA ASN A 39 9.45 21.41 -13.15
C ASN A 39 8.28 22.06 -13.89
N ALA A 40 8.09 21.76 -15.17
CA ALA A 40 6.98 22.31 -15.95
C ALA A 40 5.62 21.85 -15.45
N VAL A 41 5.49 20.60 -14.99
CA VAL A 41 4.19 20.03 -14.51
C VAL A 41 3.91 20.33 -13.04
N ALA A 42 4.85 20.89 -12.28
CA ALA A 42 4.72 21.05 -10.82
C ALA A 42 3.47 21.83 -10.38
N ALA A 43 3.08 22.88 -11.12
CA ALA A 43 1.88 23.68 -10.81
C ALA A 43 0.59 22.86 -11.03
N ASP A 44 0.55 22.04 -12.08
CA ASP A 44 -0.58 21.17 -12.38
C ASP A 44 -0.73 20.08 -11.30
N VAL A 45 0.36 19.48 -10.86
CA VAL A 45 0.37 18.49 -9.76
C VAL A 45 -0.25 19.08 -8.49
N ILE A 46 0.09 20.32 -8.13
CA ILE A 46 -0.50 21.02 -6.97
C ILE A 46 -2.00 21.23 -7.19
N SER A 47 -2.41 21.61 -8.39
CA SER A 47 -3.82 21.84 -8.74
C SER A 47 -4.62 20.54 -8.68
N TRP A 48 -4.15 19.47 -9.31
CA TRP A 48 -4.80 18.16 -9.26
C TRP A 48 -4.89 17.63 -7.83
N ARG A 49 -3.83 17.77 -7.06
CA ARG A 49 -3.82 17.35 -5.64
C ARG A 49 -4.92 18.07 -4.85
N ARG A 50 -5.08 19.39 -5.00
CA ARG A 50 -6.11 20.15 -4.28
C ARG A 50 -7.51 19.79 -4.73
N ASP A 51 -7.70 19.59 -6.03
CA ASP A 51 -8.99 19.16 -6.59
C ASP A 51 -9.41 17.77 -6.12
N ILE A 52 -8.47 16.80 -6.07
CA ILE A 52 -8.73 15.47 -5.54
C ILE A 52 -8.98 15.52 -4.04
N HIS A 53 -8.25 16.35 -3.30
CA HIS A 53 -8.43 16.53 -1.86
C HIS A 53 -9.82 17.10 -1.50
N GLU A 54 -10.33 18.03 -2.28
CA GLU A 54 -11.64 18.64 -2.11
C GLU A 54 -12.79 17.66 -2.42
N HIS A 55 -12.51 16.62 -3.23
CA HIS A 55 -13.50 15.67 -3.72
C HIS A 55 -13.07 14.21 -3.43
N PRO A 56 -12.80 13.84 -2.17
CA PRO A 56 -12.39 12.49 -1.84
C PRO A 56 -13.54 11.50 -1.99
N GLU A 57 -13.21 10.28 -2.36
CA GLU A 57 -14.15 9.18 -2.54
C GLU A 57 -13.70 7.98 -1.70
N LEU A 58 -14.64 7.25 -1.10
CA LEU A 58 -14.35 6.06 -0.30
C LEU A 58 -13.91 4.88 -1.18
N SER A 59 -13.26 3.91 -0.54
CA SER A 59 -12.80 2.65 -1.16
C SER A 59 -13.88 2.01 -2.04
N ASN A 60 -13.51 1.57 -3.25
CA ASN A 60 -14.38 1.04 -4.31
C ASN A 60 -15.44 2.04 -4.82
N ARG A 61 -15.35 3.31 -4.48
CA ARG A 61 -16.27 4.37 -4.91
C ARG A 61 -15.52 5.53 -5.58
N GLU A 62 -14.26 5.35 -5.95
CA GLU A 62 -13.35 6.36 -6.51
C GLU A 62 -13.67 6.65 -8.00
N PHE A 63 -14.96 6.81 -8.35
CA PHE A 63 -15.42 6.94 -9.74
C PHE A 63 -14.98 8.23 -10.40
N ARG A 64 -14.99 9.35 -9.67
CA ARG A 64 -14.55 10.65 -10.16
C ARG A 64 -13.04 10.66 -10.36
N THR A 65 -12.30 10.22 -9.36
CA THR A 65 -10.83 10.14 -9.38
C THR A 65 -10.35 9.18 -10.49
N SER A 66 -10.98 8.03 -10.62
CA SER A 66 -10.73 7.08 -11.71
C SER A 66 -10.90 7.70 -13.09
N ARG A 67 -11.98 8.47 -13.30
CA ARG A 67 -12.25 9.16 -14.56
C ARG A 67 -11.20 10.23 -14.84
N LEU A 68 -10.90 11.08 -13.85
CA LEU A 68 -9.87 12.13 -13.96
C LEU A 68 -8.53 11.55 -14.41
N VAL A 69 -8.08 10.47 -13.75
CA VAL A 69 -6.85 9.76 -14.07
C VAL A 69 -6.90 9.15 -15.48
N ALA A 70 -7.98 8.43 -15.81
CA ALA A 70 -8.12 7.78 -17.10
C ALA A 70 -8.10 8.78 -18.26
N ASP A 71 -8.78 9.91 -18.11
CA ASP A 71 -8.83 10.96 -19.14
C ASP A 71 -7.47 11.64 -19.29
N HIS A 72 -6.77 11.90 -18.18
CA HIS A 72 -5.39 12.41 -18.21
C HIS A 72 -4.45 11.47 -18.96
N LEU A 73 -4.41 10.18 -18.61
CA LEU A 73 -3.53 9.21 -19.27
C LEU A 73 -3.84 9.04 -20.77
N LYS A 74 -5.14 9.05 -21.14
CA LYS A 74 -5.56 9.01 -22.55
C LYS A 74 -5.09 10.26 -23.32
N SER A 75 -5.15 11.45 -22.70
CA SER A 75 -4.68 12.68 -23.32
C SER A 75 -3.19 12.66 -23.63
N LEU A 76 -2.41 11.87 -22.88
CA LEU A 76 -0.99 11.63 -23.11
C LEU A 76 -0.72 10.50 -24.14
N GLY A 77 -1.75 9.96 -24.78
CA GLY A 77 -1.64 8.91 -25.79
C GLY A 77 -1.21 7.56 -25.25
N MET A 78 -1.59 7.23 -24.01
CA MET A 78 -1.34 5.91 -23.41
C MET A 78 -2.45 4.93 -23.73
N GLU A 79 -2.13 3.63 -23.70
CA GLU A 79 -3.12 2.56 -23.63
C GLU A 79 -3.70 2.57 -22.22
N VAL A 80 -5.03 2.69 -22.05
CA VAL A 80 -5.65 2.84 -20.74
C VAL A 80 -6.74 1.78 -20.53
N GLN A 81 -6.62 1.03 -19.46
CA GLN A 81 -7.64 0.10 -18.95
C GLN A 81 -8.27 0.70 -17.68
N THR A 82 -9.61 0.76 -17.65
CA THR A 82 -10.40 1.23 -16.51
C THR A 82 -11.23 0.11 -15.92
N GLY A 83 -11.73 0.30 -14.71
CA GLY A 83 -12.58 -0.68 -14.03
C GLY A 83 -11.82 -1.89 -13.48
N VAL A 84 -10.50 -1.81 -13.34
CA VAL A 84 -9.69 -2.86 -12.71
C VAL A 84 -9.90 -2.82 -11.21
N ALA A 85 -10.35 -3.90 -10.62
CA ALA A 85 -10.79 -3.95 -9.22
C ALA A 85 -11.81 -2.83 -8.91
N HIS A 86 -12.88 -2.74 -9.69
CA HIS A 86 -13.97 -1.77 -9.67
C HIS A 86 -13.61 -0.40 -10.26
N THR A 87 -12.78 0.38 -9.61
CA THR A 87 -12.48 1.77 -9.97
C THR A 87 -11.03 2.00 -10.39
N GLY A 88 -10.17 0.99 -10.29
CA GLY A 88 -8.75 1.11 -10.62
C GLY A 88 -8.50 1.40 -12.10
N VAL A 89 -7.38 2.08 -12.35
CA VAL A 89 -6.93 2.46 -13.69
C VAL A 89 -5.51 1.96 -13.92
N VAL A 90 -5.27 1.38 -15.10
CA VAL A 90 -3.93 0.99 -15.54
C VAL A 90 -3.62 1.67 -16.87
N GLY A 91 -2.56 2.49 -16.90
CA GLY A 91 -2.03 3.11 -18.10
C GLY A 91 -0.72 2.44 -18.55
N ILE A 92 -0.46 2.36 -19.85
CA ILE A 92 0.76 1.81 -20.40
C ILE A 92 1.43 2.82 -21.32
N LEU A 93 2.64 3.24 -20.96
CA LEU A 93 3.53 4.07 -21.76
C LEU A 93 4.65 3.20 -22.32
N ARG A 94 4.62 2.94 -23.61
CA ARG A 94 5.73 2.25 -24.29
C ARG A 94 6.79 3.25 -24.68
N GLY A 95 8.00 3.07 -24.19
CA GLY A 95 9.15 3.88 -24.55
C GLY A 95 9.67 3.56 -25.95
N GLY A 96 10.45 4.48 -26.53
CA GLY A 96 11.04 4.35 -27.86
C GLY A 96 12.24 3.40 -27.91
N LYS A 97 12.79 2.97 -26.77
CA LYS A 97 13.97 2.11 -26.68
C LYS A 97 13.67 0.80 -25.96
N PRO A 98 14.35 -0.32 -26.29
CA PRO A 98 14.22 -1.56 -25.55
C PRO A 98 14.60 -1.39 -24.06
N GLY A 99 13.90 -2.09 -23.18
CA GLY A 99 14.17 -2.05 -21.74
C GLY A 99 13.17 -2.85 -20.92
N PRO A 100 13.28 -2.80 -19.60
CA PRO A 100 12.39 -3.50 -18.68
C PRO A 100 10.99 -2.88 -18.64
N VAL A 101 10.07 -3.58 -17.97
CA VAL A 101 8.73 -3.09 -17.67
C VAL A 101 8.67 -2.70 -16.20
N LEU A 102 8.55 -1.41 -15.92
CA LEU A 102 8.38 -0.89 -14.57
C LEU A 102 6.93 -0.52 -14.34
N ALA A 103 6.40 -0.83 -13.15
CA ALA A 103 5.13 -0.28 -12.70
C ALA A 103 5.37 0.83 -11.67
N LEU A 104 4.65 1.94 -11.82
CA LEU A 104 4.54 3.01 -10.83
C LEU A 104 3.14 2.96 -10.25
N ARG A 105 3.02 2.99 -8.90
CA ARG A 105 1.75 2.79 -8.20
C ARG A 105 1.39 3.98 -7.32
N ALA A 106 0.13 4.39 -7.39
CA ALA A 106 -0.53 5.26 -6.41
C ALA A 106 -1.88 4.65 -5.99
N ASP A 107 -2.26 4.84 -4.75
CA ASP A 107 -3.59 4.57 -4.22
C ASP A 107 -4.51 5.78 -4.41
N MET A 108 -5.85 5.55 -4.37
CA MET A 108 -6.82 6.61 -4.75
C MET A 108 -7.87 6.90 -3.69
N ASP A 109 -8.10 6.00 -2.74
CA ASP A 109 -9.25 6.09 -1.83
C ASP A 109 -9.06 7.08 -0.69
N GLY A 110 -10.16 7.68 -0.26
CA GLY A 110 -10.30 8.50 0.94
C GLY A 110 -10.83 7.69 2.13
N LEU A 111 -10.73 8.27 3.31
CA LEU A 111 -11.14 7.67 4.58
C LEU A 111 -12.46 8.26 5.10
N PRO A 112 -13.25 7.51 5.90
CA PRO A 112 -14.48 7.98 6.54
C PRO A 112 -14.16 8.92 7.72
N VAL A 113 -13.60 10.08 7.42
CA VAL A 113 -13.12 11.08 8.39
C VAL A 113 -13.69 12.45 8.03
N VAL A 114 -14.24 13.16 9.02
CA VAL A 114 -14.64 14.56 8.86
C VAL A 114 -13.39 15.44 8.88
N GLU A 115 -13.16 16.19 7.81
CA GLU A 115 -12.03 17.11 7.76
C GLU A 115 -12.22 18.33 8.66
N LYS A 116 -11.13 18.72 9.36
CA LYS A 116 -11.10 19.85 10.30
C LYS A 116 -9.88 20.75 10.08
N THR A 117 -9.28 20.72 8.88
CA THR A 117 -8.06 21.48 8.59
C THR A 117 -8.30 22.98 8.43
N GLY A 118 -9.49 23.38 7.98
CA GLY A 118 -9.81 24.78 7.66
C GLY A 118 -9.14 25.30 6.38
N LEU A 119 -8.62 24.42 5.54
CA LEU A 119 -8.03 24.79 4.24
C LEU A 119 -9.12 25.29 3.27
N ALA A 120 -8.75 26.14 2.35
CA ALA A 120 -9.66 26.67 1.34
C ALA A 120 -10.22 25.57 0.39
N TYR A 121 -9.54 24.45 0.28
CA TYR A 121 -9.90 23.26 -0.48
C TYR A 121 -10.19 22.05 0.45
N ALA A 122 -10.59 22.32 1.70
CA ALA A 122 -11.00 21.27 2.62
C ALA A 122 -12.23 20.54 2.09
N SER A 123 -12.25 19.21 2.29
CA SER A 123 -13.39 18.39 1.89
C SER A 123 -14.63 18.66 2.75
N THR A 124 -15.76 18.82 2.08
CA THR A 124 -17.10 18.79 2.69
C THR A 124 -17.92 17.60 2.21
N GLN A 125 -17.25 16.62 1.56
CA GLN A 125 -17.91 15.45 0.98
C GLN A 125 -18.47 14.56 2.07
N LEU A 126 -19.65 14.00 1.80
CA LEU A 126 -20.29 12.97 2.60
C LEU A 126 -20.33 11.68 1.80
N GLY A 127 -20.24 10.55 2.50
CA GLY A 127 -20.35 9.21 1.93
C GLY A 127 -21.04 8.27 2.88
N GLU A 128 -21.40 7.09 2.41
CA GLU A 128 -21.93 6.02 3.24
C GLU A 128 -20.85 5.02 3.58
N TYR A 129 -20.64 4.76 4.87
CA TYR A 129 -19.72 3.74 5.35
C TYR A 129 -20.39 2.90 6.44
N GLU A 130 -20.46 1.57 6.22
CA GLU A 130 -21.12 0.61 7.11
C GLU A 130 -22.57 1.02 7.50
N GLY A 131 -23.34 1.51 6.52
CA GLY A 131 -24.74 1.92 6.71
C GLY A 131 -24.92 3.24 7.46
N ARG A 132 -23.87 4.06 7.55
CA ARG A 132 -23.91 5.38 8.19
C ARG A 132 -23.36 6.45 7.27
N GLU A 133 -23.99 7.62 7.27
CA GLU A 133 -23.42 8.80 6.64
C GLU A 133 -22.20 9.30 7.42
N VAL A 134 -21.11 9.53 6.71
CA VAL A 134 -19.82 9.97 7.27
C VAL A 134 -19.23 11.08 6.41
N GLY A 135 -18.41 11.95 7.01
CA GLY A 135 -17.53 12.82 6.25
C GLY A 135 -16.43 12.00 5.56
N VAL A 136 -15.98 12.46 4.40
CA VAL A 136 -14.90 11.79 3.67
C VAL A 136 -13.70 12.74 3.51
N MET A 137 -12.49 12.24 3.76
CA MET A 137 -11.26 13.02 3.67
C MET A 137 -10.10 12.18 3.16
N HIS A 138 -9.21 12.75 2.35
CA HIS A 138 -7.89 12.19 2.08
C HIS A 138 -6.94 12.37 3.28
N ALA A 139 -7.24 11.68 4.41
CA ALA A 139 -6.47 11.79 5.64
C ALA A 139 -5.14 11.00 5.60
N CYS A 140 -5.01 10.01 4.72
CA CYS A 140 -3.78 9.25 4.47
C CYS A 140 -2.89 9.90 3.38
N GLY A 141 -3.44 10.83 2.59
CA GLY A 141 -2.68 11.59 1.60
C GLY A 141 -2.62 10.98 0.21
N HIS A 142 -3.55 10.08 -0.13
CA HIS A 142 -3.63 9.46 -1.45
C HIS A 142 -3.88 10.47 -2.57
N ASP A 143 -4.49 11.62 -2.28
CA ASP A 143 -4.57 12.79 -3.17
C ASP A 143 -3.19 13.25 -3.69
N ASN A 144 -2.16 13.23 -2.84
CA ASN A 144 -0.79 13.52 -3.24
C ASN A 144 -0.23 12.41 -4.14
N HIS A 145 -0.47 11.14 -3.78
CA HIS A 145 0.05 10.01 -4.53
C HIS A 145 -0.49 9.98 -5.95
N VAL A 146 -1.81 10.18 -6.12
CA VAL A 146 -2.47 10.26 -7.43
C VAL A 146 -1.90 11.42 -8.24
N ALA A 147 -1.85 12.62 -7.67
CA ALA A 147 -1.38 13.80 -8.39
C ALA A 147 0.09 13.69 -8.81
N ILE A 148 0.96 13.16 -7.93
CA ILE A 148 2.36 12.90 -8.23
C ILE A 148 2.50 11.88 -9.36
N LEU A 149 1.71 10.80 -9.36
CA LEU A 149 1.77 9.79 -10.40
C LEU A 149 1.22 10.30 -11.74
N MET A 150 0.21 11.18 -11.74
CA MET A 150 -0.25 11.88 -12.95
C MET A 150 0.85 12.79 -13.51
N GLY A 151 1.55 13.53 -12.65
CA GLY A 151 2.68 14.37 -13.07
C GLY A 151 3.85 13.55 -13.61
N ALA A 152 4.18 12.42 -12.98
CA ALA A 152 5.19 11.49 -13.49
C ALA A 152 4.80 10.91 -14.86
N ALA A 153 3.51 10.62 -15.06
CA ALA A 153 3.00 10.15 -16.35
C ALA A 153 3.19 11.20 -17.45
N GLN A 154 2.90 12.47 -17.16
CA GLN A 154 3.09 13.58 -18.11
C GLN A 154 4.56 13.80 -18.45
N ALA A 155 5.43 13.88 -17.44
CA ALA A 155 6.86 14.08 -17.65
C ALA A 155 7.51 12.94 -18.44
N LEU A 156 7.15 11.68 -18.14
CA LEU A 156 7.66 10.52 -18.85
C LEU A 156 7.11 10.42 -20.29
N ALA A 157 5.87 10.83 -20.52
CA ALA A 157 5.28 10.86 -21.85
C ALA A 157 5.97 11.88 -22.77
N ALA A 158 6.43 13.01 -22.22
CA ALA A 158 7.14 14.05 -22.98
C ALA A 158 8.50 13.56 -23.51
N VAL A 159 9.14 12.61 -22.84
CA VAL A 159 10.43 12.02 -23.24
C VAL A 159 10.30 10.59 -23.77
N ARG A 160 9.10 10.19 -24.21
CA ARG A 160 8.74 8.81 -24.63
C ARG A 160 9.77 8.20 -25.60
N GLU A 161 10.20 8.93 -26.62
CA GLU A 161 11.11 8.43 -27.66
C GLU A 161 12.49 8.04 -27.11
N ASP A 162 12.92 8.69 -26.04
CA ASP A 162 14.19 8.42 -25.39
C ASP A 162 14.10 7.46 -24.21
N LEU A 163 12.86 7.15 -23.76
CA LEU A 163 12.62 6.29 -22.61
C LEU A 163 12.92 4.82 -22.94
N PRO A 164 13.78 4.13 -22.16
CA PRO A 164 13.98 2.69 -22.31
C PRO A 164 12.85 1.89 -21.64
N GLY A 165 12.36 0.86 -22.32
CA GLY A 165 11.38 -0.07 -21.79
C GLY A 165 9.94 0.44 -21.80
N THR A 166 9.15 -0.02 -20.85
CA THR A 166 7.74 0.31 -20.72
C THR A 166 7.44 0.72 -19.28
N VAL A 167 6.62 1.75 -19.10
CA VAL A 167 6.12 2.14 -17.78
C VAL A 167 4.62 1.86 -17.69
N LYS A 168 4.22 1.09 -16.68
CA LYS A 168 2.81 0.91 -16.31
C LYS A 168 2.47 1.83 -15.14
N PHE A 169 1.42 2.59 -15.29
CA PHE A 169 0.88 3.46 -14.24
C PHE A 169 -0.32 2.75 -13.63
N ILE A 170 -0.22 2.40 -12.35
CA ILE A 170 -1.25 1.65 -11.61
C ILE A 170 -1.86 2.58 -10.57
N PHE A 171 -3.10 2.97 -10.79
CA PHE A 171 -3.89 3.72 -9.83
C PHE A 171 -4.82 2.75 -9.12
N GLN A 172 -4.48 2.46 -7.87
CA GLN A 172 -5.09 1.40 -7.08
C GLN A 172 -6.26 1.92 -6.26
N PRO A 173 -7.45 1.31 -6.34
CA PRO A 173 -8.56 1.60 -5.44
C PRO A 173 -8.41 0.84 -4.12
N ALA A 174 -9.20 1.22 -3.12
CA ALA A 174 -9.44 0.48 -1.89
C ALA A 174 -8.17 -0.01 -1.18
N GLU A 175 -7.18 0.86 -1.00
CA GLU A 175 -5.95 0.55 -0.27
C GLU A 175 -6.24 0.39 1.22
N GLU A 176 -7.08 1.24 1.77
CA GLU A 176 -7.52 1.24 3.18
C GLU A 176 -8.48 0.07 3.52
N GLY A 177 -8.82 -0.70 2.50
CA GLY A 177 -9.69 -1.86 2.58
C GLY A 177 -11.04 -1.63 1.90
N PRO A 178 -11.54 -2.63 1.16
CA PRO A 178 -12.85 -2.55 0.53
C PRO A 178 -13.98 -2.51 1.57
N PRO A 179 -15.17 -2.00 1.21
CA PRO A 179 -16.35 -2.07 2.05
C PRO A 179 -16.65 -3.50 2.49
N ARG A 180 -17.28 -3.65 3.65
CA ARG A 180 -17.57 -4.97 4.23
C ARG A 180 -18.42 -5.82 3.27
N GLY A 181 -17.91 -7.01 2.95
CA GLY A 181 -18.57 -7.95 2.02
C GLY A 181 -18.21 -7.74 0.55
N GLU A 182 -17.34 -6.78 0.24
CA GLU A 182 -16.78 -6.57 -1.10
C GLU A 182 -15.31 -7.04 -1.14
N ASP A 183 -14.87 -7.46 -2.33
CA ASP A 183 -13.44 -7.61 -2.65
C ASP A 183 -12.91 -6.32 -3.27
N GLY A 184 -11.58 -6.11 -3.27
CA GLY A 184 -10.97 -4.90 -3.84
C GLY A 184 -9.47 -4.82 -3.63
N GLY A 185 -8.93 -3.63 -3.88
CA GLY A 185 -7.54 -3.28 -3.63
C GLY A 185 -6.52 -4.02 -4.49
N ALA A 186 -5.27 -4.01 -4.06
CA ALA A 186 -4.15 -4.57 -4.82
C ALA A 186 -4.34 -6.06 -5.15
N LYS A 187 -4.92 -6.84 -4.23
CA LYS A 187 -5.14 -8.29 -4.45
C LYS A 187 -6.03 -8.54 -5.66
N MET A 188 -7.14 -7.80 -5.77
CA MET A 188 -8.07 -7.92 -6.88
C MET A 188 -7.44 -7.39 -8.18
N MET A 189 -6.73 -6.26 -8.15
CA MET A 189 -6.00 -5.75 -9.32
C MET A 189 -5.00 -6.77 -9.87
N ILE A 190 -4.25 -7.47 -9.00
CA ILE A 190 -3.30 -8.52 -9.41
C ILE A 190 -4.03 -9.69 -10.04
N ALA A 191 -5.14 -10.14 -9.44
CA ALA A 191 -5.96 -11.23 -9.97
C ALA A 191 -6.54 -10.90 -11.35
N GLU A 192 -6.90 -9.64 -11.60
CA GLU A 192 -7.40 -9.13 -12.87
C GLU A 192 -6.28 -8.77 -13.87
N GLY A 193 -5.02 -9.03 -13.54
CA GLY A 193 -3.89 -8.94 -14.47
C GLY A 193 -3.21 -7.58 -14.55
N ALA A 194 -3.35 -6.70 -13.56
CA ALA A 194 -2.69 -5.39 -13.56
C ALA A 194 -1.16 -5.47 -13.73
N LEU A 195 -0.54 -6.59 -13.33
CA LEU A 195 0.91 -6.84 -13.49
C LEU A 195 1.25 -7.69 -14.72
N LYS A 196 0.28 -7.95 -15.61
CA LYS A 196 0.42 -8.76 -16.83
C LYS A 196 0.18 -7.92 -18.09
N ASN A 197 0.63 -8.38 -19.23
CA ASN A 197 0.39 -7.79 -20.54
C ASN A 197 0.78 -6.30 -20.66
N PRO A 198 2.09 -5.93 -20.59
CA PRO A 198 3.26 -6.79 -20.40
C PRO A 198 3.50 -7.18 -18.94
N ASP A 199 4.24 -8.26 -18.71
CA ASP A 199 4.66 -8.68 -17.37
C ASP A 199 5.58 -7.63 -16.75
N VAL A 200 5.36 -7.29 -15.49
CA VAL A 200 6.08 -6.26 -14.76
C VAL A 200 7.32 -6.84 -14.09
N ASP A 201 8.49 -6.24 -14.33
CA ASP A 201 9.76 -6.64 -13.71
C ASP A 201 9.92 -6.09 -12.29
N ALA A 202 9.44 -4.86 -12.05
CA ALA A 202 9.48 -4.23 -10.73
C ALA A 202 8.33 -3.24 -10.55
N VAL A 203 7.94 -3.04 -9.28
CA VAL A 203 6.92 -2.05 -8.88
C VAL A 203 7.56 -1.03 -7.95
N ILE A 204 7.31 0.24 -8.20
CA ILE A 204 7.72 1.37 -7.36
C ILE A 204 6.48 2.12 -6.94
N GLY A 205 6.38 2.42 -5.65
CA GLY A 205 5.37 3.30 -5.07
C GLY A 205 6.01 4.20 -4.02
N LEU A 206 5.37 5.32 -3.75
CA LEU A 206 5.74 6.19 -2.64
C LEU A 206 4.56 6.35 -1.69
N HIS A 207 4.87 6.74 -0.46
CA HIS A 207 3.86 7.17 0.50
C HIS A 207 4.34 8.44 1.19
N ILE A 208 3.50 9.46 1.28
CA ILE A 208 3.83 10.65 2.06
C ILE A 208 3.84 10.31 3.55
N SER A 209 4.66 11.02 4.34
CA SER A 209 4.78 10.78 5.77
C SER A 209 4.95 12.10 6.52
N GLN A 210 4.16 12.28 7.58
CA GLN A 210 4.29 13.43 8.48
C GLN A 210 5.61 13.40 9.30
N GLY A 211 6.23 12.23 9.41
CA GLY A 211 7.50 12.06 10.14
C GLY A 211 8.75 12.44 9.35
N SER A 212 8.62 12.78 8.07
CA SER A 212 9.74 13.13 7.20
C SER A 212 9.74 14.63 6.87
N ALA A 213 10.90 15.25 6.87
CA ALA A 213 11.02 16.66 6.46
C ALA A 213 10.69 16.81 4.96
N VAL A 214 10.04 17.93 4.60
CA VAL A 214 9.75 18.25 3.19
C VAL A 214 11.06 18.29 2.38
N GLY A 215 11.02 17.71 1.17
CA GLY A 215 12.19 17.61 0.30
C GLY A 215 13.09 16.40 0.60
N THR A 216 12.71 15.54 1.56
CA THR A 216 13.41 14.28 1.83
C THR A 216 12.62 13.07 1.39
N ALA A 217 13.31 12.05 0.90
CA ALA A 217 12.75 10.73 0.65
C ALA A 217 13.58 9.69 1.42
N THR A 218 12.88 8.78 2.09
CA THR A 218 13.51 7.70 2.85
C THR A 218 13.22 6.36 2.19
N TYR A 219 14.19 5.48 2.20
CA TYR A 219 14.03 4.10 1.75
C TYR A 219 14.85 3.15 2.63
N ARG A 220 14.53 1.88 2.61
CA ARG A 220 15.33 0.85 3.27
C ARG A 220 15.29 -0.45 2.47
N SER A 221 16.37 -1.21 2.59
CA SER A 221 16.44 -2.57 2.07
C SER A 221 15.50 -3.51 2.83
N LYS A 222 14.94 -4.50 2.16
CA LYS A 222 13.95 -5.46 2.67
C LYS A 222 12.59 -4.78 3.00
N GLY A 223 11.84 -5.32 3.97
CA GLY A 223 10.52 -4.79 4.33
C GLY A 223 10.59 -3.35 4.85
N PHE A 224 9.94 -2.43 4.16
CA PHE A 224 9.86 -1.01 4.54
C PHE A 224 8.63 -0.74 5.40
N MET A 225 7.46 -1.23 4.99
CA MET A 225 6.21 -1.13 5.73
C MET A 225 5.77 -2.52 6.21
N ALA A 226 5.28 -2.60 7.44
CA ALA A 226 4.75 -3.84 7.99
C ALA A 226 3.38 -4.15 7.38
N SER A 227 3.10 -5.43 7.18
CA SER A 227 1.74 -5.87 6.85
C SER A 227 0.78 -5.53 7.99
N ALA A 228 -0.46 -5.16 7.65
CA ALA A 228 -1.53 -4.90 8.59
C ALA A 228 -2.54 -6.05 8.56
N GLN A 229 -2.79 -6.69 9.71
CA GLN A 229 -3.82 -7.71 9.85
C GLN A 229 -4.63 -7.48 11.11
N ARG A 230 -5.88 -7.88 11.05
CA ARG A 230 -6.81 -7.93 12.17
C ARG A 230 -7.04 -9.38 12.59
N PHE A 231 -7.25 -9.60 13.87
CA PHE A 231 -7.82 -10.84 14.40
C PHE A 231 -9.01 -10.52 15.31
N ASP A 232 -9.97 -11.41 15.31
CA ASP A 232 -11.14 -11.37 16.19
C ASP A 232 -11.24 -12.72 16.90
N ILE A 233 -11.51 -12.68 18.21
CA ILE A 233 -11.68 -13.85 19.06
C ILE A 233 -13.01 -13.72 19.80
N GLU A 234 -13.87 -14.69 19.66
CA GLU A 234 -15.09 -14.84 20.45
C GLU A 234 -14.90 -15.99 21.42
N ILE A 235 -15.21 -15.75 22.71
CA ILE A 235 -15.10 -16.73 23.78
C ILE A 235 -16.52 -17.00 24.28
N LYS A 236 -16.94 -18.25 24.20
CA LYS A 236 -18.23 -18.73 24.70
C LYS A 236 -18.03 -19.39 26.05
N GLY A 237 -18.65 -18.84 27.06
CA GLY A 237 -18.70 -19.38 28.40
C GLY A 237 -20.09 -19.90 28.76
N SER A 238 -20.39 -19.88 30.03
CA SER A 238 -21.73 -20.22 30.57
C SER A 238 -22.08 -19.26 31.69
N GLN A 239 -23.17 -18.52 31.49
CA GLN A 239 -23.62 -17.48 32.41
C GLN A 239 -23.98 -18.05 33.80
N THR A 240 -23.59 -17.34 34.85
CA THR A 240 -23.97 -17.68 36.23
C THR A 240 -23.95 -16.46 37.14
N HIS A 241 -24.47 -16.61 38.37
CA HIS A 241 -24.39 -15.58 39.39
C HIS A 241 -22.92 -15.39 39.84
N GLY A 242 -22.44 -14.16 39.93
CA GLY A 242 -21.06 -13.84 40.28
C GLY A 242 -20.58 -14.39 41.64
N ALA A 243 -21.50 -14.70 42.59
CA ALA A 243 -21.18 -15.39 43.85
C ALA A 243 -21.15 -16.92 43.73
N ARG A 244 -21.39 -17.48 42.54
CA ARG A 244 -21.38 -18.92 42.23
C ARG A 244 -20.60 -19.22 40.94
N PRO A 245 -19.36 -18.76 40.80
CA PRO A 245 -18.60 -18.91 39.53
C PRO A 245 -18.39 -20.36 39.11
N TRP A 246 -18.35 -21.29 40.06
CA TRP A 246 -18.22 -22.74 39.81
C TRP A 246 -19.45 -23.37 39.12
N ALA A 247 -20.56 -22.66 39.02
CA ALA A 247 -21.79 -23.16 38.37
C ALA A 247 -21.85 -22.78 36.84
N GLY A 248 -20.86 -22.09 36.35
CA GLY A 248 -20.74 -21.67 34.96
C GLY A 248 -19.32 -21.78 34.45
N VAL A 249 -19.06 -21.11 33.30
CA VAL A 249 -17.71 -20.97 32.69
C VAL A 249 -17.47 -19.47 32.46
N ASP A 250 -16.45 -18.92 33.08
CA ASP A 250 -16.18 -17.47 33.04
C ASP A 250 -15.33 -17.08 31.82
N PRO A 251 -15.92 -16.49 30.78
CA PRO A 251 -15.19 -16.09 29.59
C PRO A 251 -14.28 -14.87 29.83
N ILE A 252 -14.48 -14.11 30.91
CA ILE A 252 -13.58 -12.98 31.28
C ILE A 252 -12.24 -13.51 31.73
N VAL A 253 -12.24 -14.53 32.63
CA VAL A 253 -10.99 -15.15 33.12
C VAL A 253 -10.24 -15.81 31.99
N VAL A 254 -10.94 -16.58 31.15
CA VAL A 254 -10.35 -17.20 29.95
C VAL A 254 -9.75 -16.14 29.04
N GLY A 255 -10.47 -15.06 28.75
CA GLY A 255 -10.00 -13.97 27.92
C GLY A 255 -8.78 -13.24 28.48
N ALA A 256 -8.74 -13.02 29.80
CA ALA A 256 -7.58 -12.40 30.46
C ALA A 256 -6.31 -13.29 30.31
N GLN A 257 -6.45 -14.60 30.44
CA GLN A 257 -5.35 -15.54 30.21
C GLN A 257 -4.89 -15.52 28.76
N ILE A 258 -5.82 -15.48 27.79
CA ILE A 258 -5.51 -15.36 26.37
C ILE A 258 -4.73 -14.07 26.10
N VAL A 259 -5.17 -12.91 26.62
CA VAL A 259 -4.46 -11.62 26.44
C VAL A 259 -3.01 -11.74 26.92
N ASN A 260 -2.78 -12.29 28.11
CA ASN A 260 -1.44 -12.47 28.67
C ASN A 260 -0.59 -13.44 27.84
N ALA A 261 -1.16 -14.56 27.43
CA ALA A 261 -0.44 -15.58 26.66
C ALA A 261 -0.07 -15.11 25.24
N LEU A 262 -0.92 -14.31 24.59
CA LEU A 262 -0.63 -13.72 23.29
C LEU A 262 0.63 -12.83 23.32
N GLN A 263 0.93 -12.16 24.45
CA GLN A 263 2.16 -11.36 24.58
C GLN A 263 3.42 -12.22 24.50
N THR A 264 3.32 -13.52 24.85
CA THR A 264 4.46 -14.44 24.79
C THR A 264 4.88 -14.76 23.36
N ILE A 265 4.01 -14.58 22.38
CA ILE A 265 4.35 -14.78 20.96
C ILE A 265 5.54 -13.90 20.59
N VAL A 266 5.43 -12.60 20.86
CA VAL A 266 6.48 -11.62 20.54
C VAL A 266 7.68 -11.77 21.49
N SER A 267 7.40 -11.86 22.78
CA SER A 267 8.46 -11.80 23.81
C SER A 267 9.25 -13.10 23.98
N ARG A 268 8.75 -14.27 23.53
CA ARG A 268 9.37 -15.59 23.81
C ARG A 268 9.42 -16.55 22.63
N GLN A 269 8.68 -16.30 21.52
CA GLN A 269 8.50 -17.30 20.49
C GLN A 269 8.95 -16.82 19.09
N ILE A 270 9.42 -15.58 18.99
CA ILE A 270 9.93 -14.99 17.75
C ILE A 270 11.23 -14.27 18.05
N ASP A 271 12.22 -14.47 17.20
CA ASP A 271 13.45 -13.68 17.22
C ASP A 271 13.17 -12.27 16.63
N ILE A 272 12.84 -11.34 17.51
CA ILE A 272 12.51 -9.95 17.14
C ILE A 272 13.71 -9.17 16.58
N THR A 273 14.92 -9.67 16.74
CA THR A 273 16.11 -9.04 16.15
C THR A 273 16.20 -9.28 14.65
N GLN A 274 15.66 -10.40 14.16
CA GLN A 274 15.57 -10.74 12.75
C GLN A 274 14.20 -10.38 12.14
N HIS A 275 13.14 -10.57 12.92
CA HIS A 275 11.76 -10.47 12.48
C HIS A 275 10.94 -9.61 13.44
N PRO A 276 10.95 -8.28 13.28
CA PRO A 276 10.09 -7.42 14.08
C PRO A 276 8.61 -7.79 13.92
N VAL A 277 7.92 -7.99 15.05
CA VAL A 277 6.51 -8.38 15.11
C VAL A 277 5.80 -7.57 16.18
N VAL A 278 4.56 -7.17 15.90
CA VAL A 278 3.64 -6.62 16.89
C VAL A 278 2.38 -7.47 16.92
N VAL A 279 1.94 -7.83 18.13
CA VAL A 279 0.63 -8.44 18.39
C VAL A 279 -0.02 -7.63 19.51
N THR A 280 -1.14 -6.97 19.21
CA THR A 280 -1.84 -6.13 20.19
C THR A 280 -3.31 -6.51 20.24
N VAL A 281 -3.85 -6.74 21.45
CA VAL A 281 -5.28 -6.75 21.70
C VAL A 281 -5.70 -5.31 21.96
N GLY A 282 -6.48 -4.73 21.03
CA GLY A 282 -6.91 -3.33 21.07
C GLY A 282 -8.30 -3.14 21.67
N ASN A 283 -9.09 -4.21 21.71
CA ASN A 283 -10.44 -4.21 22.26
C ASN A 283 -10.71 -5.52 22.97
N PHE A 284 -11.32 -5.43 24.18
CA PHE A 284 -11.82 -6.58 24.94
C PHE A 284 -13.12 -6.18 25.62
N GLN A 285 -14.20 -6.86 25.31
CA GLN A 285 -15.54 -6.56 25.84
C GLN A 285 -16.16 -7.82 26.44
N ALA A 286 -16.71 -7.68 27.65
CA ALA A 286 -17.43 -8.74 28.34
C ALA A 286 -18.33 -8.18 29.44
N GLY A 287 -19.49 -8.82 29.65
CA GLY A 287 -20.40 -8.55 30.75
C GLY A 287 -21.08 -7.18 30.70
N VAL A 288 -22.09 -7.04 31.49
CA VAL A 288 -22.89 -5.80 31.64
C VAL A 288 -23.14 -5.42 33.11
N ARG A 289 -22.93 -6.35 34.04
CA ARG A 289 -23.20 -6.13 35.47
C ARG A 289 -22.21 -6.88 36.35
N ASN A 290 -21.78 -6.25 37.42
CA ASN A 290 -20.72 -6.72 38.31
C ASN A 290 -20.99 -8.05 39.05
N ASN A 291 -22.23 -8.47 39.17
CA ASN A 291 -22.61 -9.70 39.89
C ASN A 291 -23.11 -10.83 38.96
N ILE A 292 -22.79 -10.74 37.67
CA ILE A 292 -23.13 -11.75 36.67
C ILE A 292 -21.85 -12.15 35.93
N VAL A 293 -21.53 -13.43 35.90
CA VAL A 293 -20.57 -14.00 34.94
C VAL A 293 -21.25 -14.02 33.58
N PRO A 294 -20.73 -13.37 32.55
CA PRO A 294 -21.38 -13.30 31.23
C PRO A 294 -21.33 -14.63 30.46
N GLU A 295 -22.17 -14.77 29.47
CA GLU A 295 -22.14 -15.91 28.56
C GLU A 295 -21.03 -15.82 27.51
N THR A 296 -20.65 -14.60 27.12
CA THR A 296 -19.66 -14.37 26.07
C THR A 296 -18.67 -13.26 26.43
N ALA A 297 -17.48 -13.37 25.88
CA ALA A 297 -16.53 -12.28 25.78
C ALA A 297 -16.00 -12.19 24.35
N SER A 298 -15.62 -11.00 23.89
CA SER A 298 -15.03 -10.79 22.57
C SER A 298 -13.81 -9.91 22.68
N MET A 299 -12.82 -10.17 21.83
CA MET A 299 -11.67 -9.32 21.67
C MET A 299 -11.25 -9.22 20.21
N SER A 300 -10.69 -8.08 19.86
CA SER A 300 -10.08 -7.86 18.55
C SER A 300 -8.73 -7.20 18.70
N GLY A 301 -7.87 -7.42 17.72
CA GLY A 301 -6.53 -6.91 17.75
C GLY A 301 -5.87 -6.79 16.40
N THR A 302 -4.63 -6.33 16.43
CA THR A 302 -3.83 -6.13 15.23
C THR A 302 -2.53 -6.91 15.28
N ILE A 303 -2.09 -7.36 14.10
CA ILE A 303 -0.78 -7.99 13.89
C ILE A 303 -0.02 -7.13 12.88
N ARG A 304 1.29 -6.93 13.14
CA ARG A 304 2.22 -6.30 12.20
C ARG A 304 3.43 -7.21 12.01
N THR A 305 3.77 -7.50 10.76
CA THR A 305 4.94 -8.31 10.40
C THR A 305 5.55 -7.81 9.09
N PHE A 306 6.84 -8.08 8.88
CA PHE A 306 7.54 -7.78 7.62
C PHE A 306 7.80 -9.02 6.75
N ASP A 307 7.70 -10.21 7.33
CA ASP A 307 7.99 -11.48 6.67
C ASP A 307 6.72 -12.33 6.54
N PRO A 308 6.36 -12.81 5.33
CA PRO A 308 5.16 -13.61 5.11
C PRO A 308 5.13 -14.93 5.89
N ASN A 309 6.29 -15.61 6.10
CA ASN A 309 6.34 -16.86 6.83
C ASN A 309 6.13 -16.64 8.33
N ILE A 310 6.74 -15.57 8.86
CA ILE A 310 6.50 -15.14 10.24
C ILE A 310 5.05 -14.78 10.47
N ARG A 311 4.41 -14.11 9.48
CA ARG A 311 2.98 -13.82 9.52
C ARG A 311 2.15 -15.10 9.71
N LEU A 312 2.37 -16.11 8.90
CA LEU A 312 1.67 -17.40 9.01
C LEU A 312 1.94 -18.07 10.36
N ALA A 313 3.20 -18.09 10.80
CA ALA A 313 3.58 -18.65 12.10
C ALA A 313 2.88 -17.92 13.28
N VAL A 314 2.73 -16.59 13.21
CA VAL A 314 2.00 -15.83 14.24
C VAL A 314 0.53 -16.22 14.27
N HIS A 315 -0.12 -16.36 13.12
CA HIS A 315 -1.53 -16.81 13.05
C HIS A 315 -1.72 -18.19 13.69
N GLU A 316 -0.84 -19.13 13.39
CA GLU A 316 -0.87 -20.49 13.98
C GLU A 316 -0.65 -20.46 15.51
N LYS A 317 0.30 -19.62 15.97
CA LYS A 317 0.54 -19.45 17.40
C LYS A 317 -0.67 -18.86 18.12
N ILE A 318 -1.32 -17.86 17.54
CA ILE A 318 -2.55 -17.28 18.09
C ILE A 318 -3.63 -18.37 18.21
N ARG A 319 -3.93 -19.09 17.13
CA ARG A 319 -4.95 -20.16 17.15
C ARG A 319 -4.64 -21.19 18.23
N ARG A 320 -3.40 -21.70 18.28
CA ARG A 320 -2.99 -22.70 19.26
C ARG A 320 -3.13 -22.21 20.70
N ILE A 321 -2.72 -20.97 21.01
CA ILE A 321 -2.84 -20.38 22.34
C ILE A 321 -4.30 -20.28 22.73
N VAL A 322 -5.12 -19.72 21.85
CA VAL A 322 -6.56 -19.48 22.11
C VAL A 322 -7.28 -20.80 22.37
N SER A 323 -7.12 -21.81 21.50
CA SER A 323 -7.76 -23.12 21.67
C SER A 323 -7.33 -23.81 22.97
N ASN A 324 -6.02 -23.88 23.23
CA ASN A 324 -5.54 -24.61 24.41
C ASN A 324 -5.94 -23.94 25.75
N ILE A 325 -6.04 -22.61 25.79
CA ILE A 325 -6.52 -21.91 26.99
C ILE A 325 -8.03 -22.07 27.13
N ALA A 326 -8.78 -22.10 26.04
CA ALA A 326 -10.21 -22.30 26.09
C ALA A 326 -10.60 -23.72 26.53
N GLU A 327 -9.73 -24.70 26.27
CA GLU A 327 -9.93 -26.12 26.63
C GLU A 327 -9.44 -26.44 28.06
N SER A 328 -8.68 -25.56 28.73
CA SER A 328 -8.13 -25.77 30.07
C SER A 328 -9.08 -25.29 31.19
#